data_2a4543b44ea307caf4352b989e7f1dcd
#
_entry.id   2a4543b44ea307caf4352b989e7f1dcd
#
_cell.length_a   1.000
_cell.length_b   1.000
_cell.length_c   1.000
_cell.angle_alpha   90.00
_cell.angle_beta   90.00
_cell.angle_gamma   90.00
#
_symmetry.space_group_name_H-M   'P 1'
#
loop_
_entity.id
_entity.type
_entity.pdbx_description
1 polymer ?
#
loop_
_entity_poly.entity_id
_entity_poly.type
_entity_poly.pdbx_seq_one_letter_code
_entity_poly.pdbx_strand_id
1 'polypeptide(L)'
;LVRKDIIECGRAITERGFYWGTVSNGYLLDDAMTRALVDAGLRTIAIDVDGPREDHNWLRANPHSFDRALQAITCLQRHPRLTWDVITCVNKRNFRHLEETKRLLIEAGVKKWRCFTIIPMGRAKTQPDMLLTDEEFKELMEFIVRTRREGKIMLNYSCEGYLGDYEGRARTNHFACHAGLTVASILSNGD
;
A
#
# COMPACT_ATOMS: atom_id res chain seq x y z
N LEU A 1 3.53 12.31 -3.98
CA LEU A 1 4.14 13.53 -3.39
C LEU A 1 4.62 14.53 -4.45
N VAL A 2 3.97 14.53 -5.62
CA VAL A 2 4.33 15.46 -6.72
C VAL A 2 3.71 16.85 -6.52
N ARG A 3 2.64 16.92 -5.74
CA ARG A 3 1.95 18.17 -5.44
C ARG A 3 2.87 19.10 -4.61
N LYS A 4 3.10 20.33 -5.09
CA LYS A 4 4.05 21.27 -4.49
C LYS A 4 3.60 21.82 -3.12
N ASP A 5 2.29 21.92 -2.93
CA ASP A 5 1.64 22.45 -1.71
C ASP A 5 1.16 21.35 -0.76
N ILE A 6 1.69 20.11 -0.85
CA ILE A 6 1.26 19.00 -0.01
C ILE A 6 1.45 19.27 1.49
N ILE A 7 2.48 20.02 1.85
CA ILE A 7 2.78 20.39 3.24
C ILE A 7 1.74 21.38 3.77
N GLU A 8 1.40 22.40 2.98
CA GLU A 8 0.37 23.39 3.33
C GLU A 8 -1.00 22.71 3.44
N CYS A 9 -1.32 21.82 2.51
CA CYS A 9 -2.56 21.02 2.57
C CYS A 9 -2.61 20.19 3.86
N GLY A 10 -1.52 19.51 4.20
CA GLY A 10 -1.43 18.70 5.43
C GLY A 10 -1.64 19.54 6.70
N ARG A 11 -1.01 20.71 6.78
CA ARG A 11 -1.21 21.66 7.90
C ARG A 11 -2.65 22.11 7.99
N ALA A 12 -3.24 22.53 6.87
CA ALA A 12 -4.63 22.99 6.84
C ALA A 12 -5.64 21.89 7.29
N ILE A 13 -5.38 20.63 6.97
CA ILE A 13 -6.18 19.49 7.44
C ILE A 13 -6.01 19.34 8.96
N THR A 14 -4.77 19.36 9.45
CA THR A 14 -4.43 19.19 10.87
C THR A 14 -5.01 20.32 11.74
N GLU A 15 -4.91 21.57 11.28
CA GLU A 15 -5.44 22.76 11.96
C GLU A 15 -6.97 22.72 12.11
N ARG A 16 -7.65 21.99 11.21
CA ARG A 16 -9.09 21.74 11.30
C ARG A 16 -9.47 20.54 12.16
N GLY A 17 -8.50 19.94 12.86
CA GLY A 17 -8.72 18.81 13.77
C GLY A 17 -8.83 17.45 13.10
N PHE A 18 -8.51 17.33 11.81
CA PHE A 18 -8.55 16.05 11.13
C PHE A 18 -7.20 15.33 11.21
N TYR A 19 -7.25 14.01 11.32
CA TYR A 19 -6.09 13.16 11.07
C TYR A 19 -5.99 12.84 9.57
N TRP A 20 -4.78 12.79 9.05
CA TRP A 20 -4.58 12.48 7.66
C TRP A 20 -3.46 11.48 7.41
N GLY A 21 -3.56 10.82 6.28
CA GLY A 21 -2.60 9.88 5.77
C GLY A 21 -2.48 9.96 4.26
N THR A 22 -1.49 9.29 3.70
CA THR A 22 -1.27 9.26 2.26
C THR A 22 -0.79 7.90 1.79
N VAL A 23 -1.02 7.59 0.52
CA VAL A 23 -0.39 6.48 -0.19
C VAL A 23 0.62 7.07 -1.17
N SER A 24 1.78 6.47 -1.28
CA SER A 24 2.86 6.97 -2.11
C SER A 24 3.66 5.82 -2.73
N ASN A 25 4.14 6.03 -3.96
CA ASN A 25 5.14 5.14 -4.55
C ASN A 25 6.55 5.30 -3.93
N GLY A 26 6.72 6.16 -2.94
CA GLY A 26 7.98 6.37 -2.24
C GLY A 26 9.05 7.15 -3.03
N TYR A 27 8.85 7.42 -4.32
CA TYR A 27 9.90 7.91 -5.22
C TYR A 27 10.55 9.23 -4.78
N LEU A 28 9.77 10.14 -4.20
CA LEU A 28 10.21 11.45 -3.72
C LEU A 28 10.30 11.52 -2.19
N LEU A 29 10.19 10.39 -1.49
CA LEU A 29 10.19 10.36 -0.03
C LEU A 29 11.62 10.14 0.48
N ASP A 30 12.24 11.22 0.90
CA ASP A 30 13.50 11.24 1.64
C ASP A 30 13.29 11.66 3.10
N ASP A 31 14.38 11.74 3.89
CA ASP A 31 14.32 12.15 5.30
C ASP A 31 13.78 13.57 5.48
N ALA A 32 14.09 14.49 4.57
CA ALA A 32 13.64 15.88 4.64
C ALA A 32 12.13 15.97 4.38
N MET A 33 11.66 15.32 3.32
CA MET A 33 10.24 15.26 2.97
C MET A 33 9.45 14.52 4.07
N THR A 34 9.98 13.41 4.60
CA THR A 34 9.31 12.67 5.67
C THR A 34 9.14 13.54 6.91
N ARG A 35 10.16 14.27 7.33
CA ARG A 35 10.06 15.21 8.46
C ARG A 35 9.02 16.30 8.19
N ALA A 36 9.07 16.94 7.04
CA ALA A 36 8.12 17.98 6.68
C ALA A 36 6.67 17.51 6.71
N LEU A 37 6.41 16.29 6.23
CA LEU A 37 5.08 15.67 6.28
C LEU A 37 4.62 15.37 7.72
N VAL A 38 5.52 14.84 8.56
CA VAL A 38 5.24 14.57 9.98
C VAL A 38 4.96 15.87 10.74
N ASP A 39 5.76 16.92 10.50
CA ASP A 39 5.56 18.24 11.09
C ASP A 39 4.26 18.92 10.62
N ALA A 40 3.78 18.58 9.42
CA ALA A 40 2.48 18.98 8.91
C ALA A 40 1.32 18.13 9.47
N GLY A 41 1.60 17.14 10.35
CA GLY A 41 0.59 16.33 11.03
C GLY A 41 0.26 15.00 10.36
N LEU A 42 1.07 14.53 9.41
CA LEU A 42 0.90 13.18 8.83
C LEU A 42 0.94 12.10 9.92
N ARG A 43 -0.07 11.23 9.95
CA ARG A 43 -0.19 10.13 10.91
C ARG A 43 0.07 8.76 10.29
N THR A 44 -0.33 8.59 9.03
CA THR A 44 -0.20 7.29 8.36
C THR A 44 0.33 7.47 6.94
N ILE A 45 1.17 6.53 6.51
CA ILE A 45 1.63 6.47 5.12
C ILE A 45 1.75 5.03 4.67
N ALA A 46 1.30 4.76 3.46
CA ALA A 46 1.53 3.48 2.80
C ALA A 46 2.49 3.65 1.62
N ILE A 47 3.42 2.71 1.48
CA ILE A 47 4.37 2.68 0.37
C ILE A 47 4.04 1.51 -0.55
N ASP A 48 3.95 1.79 -1.85
CA ASP A 48 3.75 0.76 -2.85
C ASP A 48 5.05 -0.03 -3.09
N VAL A 49 4.98 -1.36 -2.93
CA VAL A 49 5.99 -2.32 -3.40
C VAL A 49 5.26 -3.48 -4.07
N ASP A 50 5.29 -3.52 -5.39
CA ASP A 50 4.43 -4.41 -6.18
C ASP A 50 5.10 -5.73 -6.56
N GLY A 51 6.20 -6.08 -5.92
CA GLY A 51 6.91 -7.32 -6.18
C GLY A 51 8.43 -7.15 -6.10
N PRO A 52 9.19 -8.17 -6.52
CA PRO A 52 10.62 -8.05 -6.75
C PRO A 52 10.93 -6.92 -7.73
N ARG A 53 12.19 -6.51 -7.79
CA ARG A 53 12.67 -5.35 -8.58
C ARG A 53 12.09 -5.29 -10.00
N GLU A 54 12.12 -6.40 -10.71
CA GLU A 54 11.69 -6.45 -12.12
C GLU A 54 10.19 -6.21 -12.25
N ASP A 55 9.38 -6.82 -11.42
CA ASP A 55 7.92 -6.69 -11.46
C ASP A 55 7.48 -5.30 -11.02
N HIS A 56 8.08 -4.80 -9.92
CA HIS A 56 7.79 -3.45 -9.43
C HIS A 56 8.17 -2.39 -10.47
N ASN A 57 9.37 -2.43 -11.00
CA ASN A 57 9.85 -1.47 -11.98
C ASN A 57 9.06 -1.53 -13.29
N TRP A 58 8.65 -2.74 -13.70
CA TRP A 58 7.79 -2.93 -14.87
C TRP A 58 6.42 -2.27 -14.66
N LEU A 59 5.74 -2.56 -13.53
CA LEU A 59 4.42 -1.99 -13.25
C LEU A 59 4.46 -0.47 -13.13
N ARG A 60 5.53 0.08 -12.57
CA ARG A 60 5.73 1.53 -12.40
C ARG A 60 6.34 2.21 -13.64
N ALA A 61 6.69 1.45 -14.67
CA ALA A 61 7.37 1.94 -15.88
C ALA A 61 8.60 2.81 -15.57
N ASN A 62 9.36 2.43 -14.51
CA ASN A 62 10.51 3.20 -14.06
C ASN A 62 11.57 2.27 -13.44
N PRO A 63 12.81 2.21 -14.00
CA PRO A 63 13.87 1.29 -13.56
C PRO A 63 14.42 1.57 -12.16
N HIS A 64 14.15 2.74 -11.59
CA HIS A 64 14.62 3.16 -10.27
C HIS A 64 13.54 3.10 -9.19
N SER A 65 12.31 2.71 -9.54
CA SER A 65 11.17 2.80 -8.62
C SER A 65 11.33 1.89 -7.40
N PHE A 66 11.83 0.68 -7.58
CA PHE A 66 12.05 -0.27 -6.50
C PHE A 66 13.05 0.23 -5.46
N ASP A 67 14.21 0.76 -5.91
CA ASP A 67 15.23 1.29 -5.00
C ASP A 67 14.72 2.49 -4.22
N ARG A 68 13.94 3.36 -4.88
CA ARG A 68 13.31 4.50 -4.22
C ARG A 68 12.27 4.08 -3.18
N ALA A 69 11.48 3.05 -3.46
CA ALA A 69 10.52 2.50 -2.50
C ALA A 69 11.24 1.92 -1.26
N LEU A 70 12.33 1.16 -1.44
CA LEU A 70 13.13 0.65 -0.32
C LEU A 70 13.81 1.76 0.48
N GLN A 71 14.32 2.80 -0.18
CA GLN A 71 14.86 3.98 0.48
C GLN A 71 13.78 4.68 1.33
N ALA A 72 12.57 4.83 0.79
CA ALA A 72 11.45 5.40 1.52
C ALA A 72 11.12 4.58 2.78
N ILE A 73 11.07 3.25 2.68
CA ILE A 73 10.87 2.35 3.83
C ILE A 73 11.95 2.60 4.90
N THR A 74 13.22 2.70 4.50
CA THR A 74 14.33 3.00 5.42
C THR A 74 14.16 4.36 6.12
N CYS A 75 13.68 5.38 5.40
CA CYS A 75 13.37 6.68 5.99
C CYS A 75 12.24 6.58 7.03
N LEU A 76 11.15 5.85 6.70
CA LEU A 76 10.00 5.70 7.59
C LEU A 76 10.34 5.00 8.91
N GLN A 77 11.26 4.04 8.89
CA GLN A 77 11.72 3.33 10.10
C GLN A 77 12.34 4.25 11.16
N ARG A 78 12.84 5.41 10.77
CA ARG A 78 13.43 6.41 11.67
C ARG A 78 12.37 7.30 12.35
N HIS A 79 11.08 7.13 11.98
CA HIS A 79 9.98 7.94 12.49
C HIS A 79 8.96 7.09 13.29
N PRO A 80 9.26 6.72 14.55
CA PRO A 80 8.45 5.78 15.33
C PRO A 80 7.02 6.28 15.65
N ARG A 81 6.77 7.58 15.51
CA ARG A 81 5.43 8.16 15.69
C ARG A 81 4.54 8.01 14.48
N LEU A 82 5.11 7.66 13.32
CA LEU A 82 4.38 7.48 12.08
C LEU A 82 3.95 6.02 11.93
N THR A 83 2.67 5.80 11.76
CA THR A 83 2.17 4.47 11.37
C THR A 83 2.35 4.28 9.87
N TRP A 84 3.00 3.20 9.47
CA TRP A 84 3.21 2.93 8.05
C TRP A 84 3.09 1.45 7.74
N ASP A 85 2.79 1.17 6.50
CA ASP A 85 2.74 -0.18 5.94
C ASP A 85 3.16 -0.17 4.48
N VAL A 86 3.29 -1.37 3.92
CA VAL A 86 3.53 -1.57 2.49
C VAL A 86 2.25 -2.08 1.84
N ILE A 87 1.99 -1.61 0.62
CA ILE A 87 0.89 -2.06 -0.21
C ILE A 87 1.44 -2.71 -1.47
N THR A 88 0.86 -3.85 -1.85
CA THR A 88 1.12 -4.54 -3.12
C THR A 88 -0.16 -4.62 -3.94
N CYS A 89 -0.13 -4.05 -5.14
CA CYS A 89 -1.17 -4.26 -6.16
C CYS A 89 -0.90 -5.58 -6.88
N VAL A 90 -1.59 -6.63 -6.44
CA VAL A 90 -1.42 -7.98 -6.99
C VAL A 90 -2.07 -8.05 -8.37
N ASN A 91 -1.30 -8.53 -9.32
CA ASN A 91 -1.70 -8.74 -10.70
C ASN A 91 -1.13 -10.08 -11.21
N LYS A 92 -1.54 -10.49 -12.37
CA LYS A 92 -1.17 -11.80 -12.94
C LYS A 92 0.33 -12.01 -13.09
N ARG A 93 1.11 -10.92 -13.27
CA ARG A 93 2.56 -10.99 -13.38
C ARG A 93 3.23 -11.24 -12.03
N ASN A 94 2.92 -10.40 -11.01
CA ASN A 94 3.60 -10.46 -9.71
C ASN A 94 3.01 -11.51 -8.75
N PHE A 95 1.82 -12.02 -9.03
CA PHE A 95 1.15 -13.04 -8.23
C PHE A 95 2.05 -14.25 -7.93
N ARG A 96 2.80 -14.72 -8.91
CA ARG A 96 3.71 -15.88 -8.77
C ARG A 96 4.96 -15.59 -7.94
N HIS A 97 5.25 -14.32 -7.66
CA HIS A 97 6.42 -13.87 -6.92
C HIS A 97 6.09 -13.35 -5.51
N LEU A 98 4.89 -13.63 -4.99
CA LEU A 98 4.47 -13.16 -3.65
C LEU A 98 5.31 -13.73 -2.51
N GLU A 99 5.80 -14.97 -2.62
CA GLU A 99 6.72 -15.54 -1.61
C GLU A 99 8.08 -14.83 -1.60
N GLU A 100 8.59 -14.45 -2.75
CA GLU A 100 9.81 -13.65 -2.85
C GLU A 100 9.58 -12.23 -2.32
N THR A 101 8.47 -11.61 -2.69
CA THR A 101 8.07 -10.30 -2.17
C THR A 101 7.97 -10.33 -0.64
N LYS A 102 7.35 -11.36 -0.06
CA LYS A 102 7.29 -11.57 1.39
C LYS A 102 8.67 -11.57 2.04
N ARG A 103 9.63 -12.33 1.47
CA ARG A 103 11.00 -12.39 1.99
C ARG A 103 11.67 -11.02 1.95
N LEU A 104 11.61 -10.33 0.81
CA LEU A 104 12.17 -9.00 0.62
C LEU A 104 11.61 -7.99 1.63
N LEU A 105 10.30 -8.01 1.87
CA LEU A 105 9.66 -7.11 2.81
C LEU A 105 10.06 -7.41 4.26
N ILE A 106 10.17 -8.67 4.63
CA ILE A 106 10.65 -9.09 5.97
C ILE A 106 12.10 -8.65 6.17
N GLU A 107 12.98 -8.88 5.20
CA GLU A 107 14.39 -8.47 5.21
C GLU A 107 14.52 -6.94 5.29
N ALA A 108 13.64 -6.20 4.60
CA ALA A 108 13.55 -4.75 4.71
C ALA A 108 12.93 -4.25 6.03
N GLY A 109 12.58 -5.15 6.97
CA GLY A 109 12.04 -4.80 8.28
C GLY A 109 10.59 -4.35 8.28
N VAL A 110 9.84 -4.62 7.21
CA VAL A 110 8.40 -4.31 7.11
C VAL A 110 7.61 -5.17 8.08
N LYS A 111 6.75 -4.57 8.89
CA LYS A 111 5.89 -5.28 9.86
C LYS A 111 4.45 -5.43 9.41
N LYS A 112 3.98 -4.51 8.57
CA LYS A 112 2.60 -4.50 8.07
C LYS A 112 2.61 -4.46 6.55
N TRP A 113 1.87 -5.38 5.96
CA TRP A 113 1.75 -5.52 4.51
C TRP A 113 0.28 -5.67 4.14
N ARG A 114 -0.16 -5.01 3.08
CA ARG A 114 -1.49 -5.17 2.51
C ARG A 114 -1.40 -5.56 1.05
N CYS A 115 -2.26 -6.50 0.65
CA CYS A 115 -2.48 -6.81 -0.75
C CYS A 115 -3.88 -6.34 -1.17
N PHE A 116 -3.99 -5.87 -2.39
CA PHE A 116 -5.25 -5.70 -3.11
C PHE A 116 -5.05 -6.11 -4.56
N THR A 117 -6.13 -6.38 -5.28
CA THR A 117 -6.08 -6.78 -6.68
C THR A 117 -6.40 -5.60 -7.59
N ILE A 118 -6.12 -5.76 -8.88
CA ILE A 118 -6.50 -4.76 -9.87
C ILE A 118 -8.01 -4.82 -10.07
N ILE A 119 -8.67 -3.67 -9.90
CA ILE A 119 -10.07 -3.49 -10.27
C ILE A 119 -10.11 -3.06 -11.75
N PRO A 120 -10.99 -3.62 -12.61
CA PRO A 120 -11.07 -3.30 -14.03
C PRO A 120 -11.71 -1.92 -14.28
N MET A 121 -11.06 -0.87 -13.75
CA MET A 121 -11.45 0.53 -13.89
C MET A 121 -10.31 1.36 -14.49
N GLY A 122 -10.65 2.47 -15.10
CA GLY A 122 -9.66 3.36 -15.72
C GLY A 122 -8.81 2.62 -16.76
N ARG A 123 -7.50 2.70 -16.65
CA ARG A 123 -6.54 2.03 -17.56
C ARG A 123 -6.64 0.50 -17.54
N ALA A 124 -7.03 -0.07 -16.40
CA ALA A 124 -7.14 -1.53 -16.28
C ALA A 124 -8.28 -2.13 -17.11
N LYS A 125 -9.26 -1.32 -17.54
CA LYS A 125 -10.34 -1.79 -18.46
C LYS A 125 -9.82 -2.38 -19.77
N THR A 126 -8.68 -1.88 -20.24
CA THR A 126 -8.06 -2.29 -21.51
C THR A 126 -6.95 -3.31 -21.34
N GLN A 127 -6.75 -3.83 -20.12
CA GLN A 127 -5.68 -4.75 -19.78
C GLN A 127 -6.20 -5.97 -18.98
N PRO A 128 -7.12 -6.76 -19.55
CA PRO A 128 -7.71 -7.91 -18.85
C PRO A 128 -6.65 -8.96 -18.45
N ASP A 129 -5.54 -9.04 -19.19
CA ASP A 129 -4.44 -9.97 -18.91
C ASP A 129 -3.69 -9.66 -17.60
N MET A 130 -3.96 -8.53 -16.99
CA MET A 130 -3.43 -8.19 -15.66
C MET A 130 -4.31 -8.70 -14.51
N LEU A 131 -5.54 -9.10 -14.79
CA LEU A 131 -6.49 -9.52 -13.78
C LEU A 131 -6.23 -10.97 -13.38
N LEU A 132 -6.38 -11.26 -12.09
CA LEU A 132 -6.36 -12.64 -11.60
C LEU A 132 -7.64 -13.38 -12.03
N THR A 133 -7.52 -14.68 -12.28
CA THR A 133 -8.69 -15.56 -12.38
C THR A 133 -9.27 -15.83 -10.99
N ASP A 134 -10.46 -16.42 -10.93
CA ASP A 134 -11.08 -16.79 -9.66
C ASP A 134 -10.23 -17.82 -8.88
N GLU A 135 -9.57 -18.74 -9.59
CA GLU A 135 -8.65 -19.70 -9.00
C GLU A 135 -7.41 -19.02 -8.43
N GLU A 136 -6.78 -18.12 -9.20
CA GLU A 136 -5.62 -17.33 -8.76
C GLU A 136 -6.00 -16.43 -7.57
N PHE A 137 -7.22 -15.90 -7.54
CA PHE A 137 -7.72 -15.14 -6.40
C PHE A 137 -7.86 -16.00 -5.13
N LYS A 138 -8.38 -17.23 -5.26
CA LYS A 138 -8.43 -18.18 -4.14
C LYS A 138 -7.04 -18.54 -3.64
N GLU A 139 -6.09 -18.80 -4.55
CA GLU A 139 -4.69 -19.04 -4.19
C GLU A 139 -4.06 -17.85 -3.45
N LEU A 140 -4.37 -16.62 -3.88
CA LEU A 140 -3.97 -15.39 -3.17
C LEU A 140 -4.53 -15.36 -1.74
N MET A 141 -5.81 -15.69 -1.55
CA MET A 141 -6.43 -15.74 -0.23
C MET A 141 -5.74 -16.78 0.67
N GLU A 142 -5.47 -17.98 0.15
CA GLU A 142 -4.75 -19.01 0.90
C GLU A 142 -3.30 -18.60 1.23
N PHE A 143 -2.61 -17.95 0.31
CA PHE A 143 -1.29 -17.36 0.57
C PHE A 143 -1.36 -16.36 1.73
N ILE A 144 -2.34 -15.46 1.74
CA ILE A 144 -2.53 -14.48 2.80
C ILE A 144 -2.79 -15.17 4.14
N VAL A 145 -3.72 -16.12 4.18
CA VAL A 145 -4.06 -16.88 5.41
C VAL A 145 -2.83 -17.62 5.95
N ARG A 146 -2.06 -18.29 5.08
CA ARG A 146 -0.83 -18.99 5.46
C ARG A 146 0.22 -18.01 6.02
N THR A 147 0.48 -16.90 5.32
CA THR A 147 1.46 -15.87 5.75
C THR A 147 1.09 -15.27 7.11
N ARG A 148 -0.20 -15.03 7.36
CA ARG A 148 -0.69 -14.55 8.66
C ARG A 148 -0.42 -15.54 9.78
N ARG A 149 -0.61 -16.84 9.52
CA ARG A 149 -0.31 -17.92 10.50
C ARG A 149 1.18 -18.04 10.81
N GLU A 150 2.05 -17.76 9.85
CA GLU A 150 3.50 -17.72 10.06
C GLU A 150 3.93 -16.62 11.05
N GLY A 151 3.17 -15.54 11.18
CA GLY A 151 3.39 -14.48 12.17
C GLY A 151 4.63 -13.61 11.96
N LYS A 152 5.35 -13.76 10.84
CA LYS A 152 6.58 -13.01 10.55
C LYS A 152 6.31 -11.59 10.04
N ILE A 153 5.20 -11.40 9.35
CA ILE A 153 4.71 -10.12 8.82
C ILE A 153 3.19 -10.12 8.91
N MET A 154 2.60 -8.99 9.32
CA MET A 154 1.14 -8.84 9.37
C MET A 154 0.61 -8.54 7.97
N LEU A 155 0.22 -9.59 7.25
CA LEU A 155 -0.39 -9.46 5.93
C LEU A 155 -1.91 -9.36 6.06
N ASN A 156 -2.51 -8.40 5.37
CA ASN A 156 -3.96 -8.24 5.25
C ASN A 156 -4.37 -8.09 3.78
N TYR A 157 -5.52 -8.66 3.41
CA TYR A 157 -6.19 -8.25 2.20
C TYR A 157 -6.88 -6.89 2.41
N SER A 158 -6.74 -5.98 1.44
CA SER A 158 -7.27 -4.63 1.57
C SER A 158 -8.79 -4.57 1.34
N CYS A 159 -9.33 -3.38 1.38
CA CYS A 159 -10.76 -3.08 1.43
C CYS A 159 -11.43 -3.19 0.05
N GLU A 160 -11.68 -4.41 -0.44
CA GLU A 160 -12.30 -4.68 -1.74
C GLU A 160 -13.58 -5.55 -1.60
N GLY A 161 -14.43 -5.25 -0.62
CA GLY A 161 -15.67 -5.97 -0.40
C GLY A 161 -15.56 -7.10 0.63
N TYR A 162 -16.67 -7.79 0.82
CA TYR A 162 -16.78 -8.92 1.74
C TYR A 162 -16.20 -10.19 1.11
N LEU A 163 -15.38 -10.92 1.87
CA LEU A 163 -14.58 -12.04 1.38
C LEU A 163 -15.20 -13.42 1.68
N GLY A 164 -16.46 -13.50 2.10
CA GLY A 164 -17.08 -14.79 2.43
C GLY A 164 -16.31 -15.51 3.54
N ASP A 165 -15.96 -16.78 3.31
CA ASP A 165 -15.25 -17.63 4.27
C ASP A 165 -13.82 -17.17 4.62
N TYR A 166 -13.26 -16.24 3.85
CA TYR A 166 -11.97 -15.66 4.14
C TYR A 166 -12.05 -14.43 5.07
N GLU A 167 -13.27 -13.94 5.35
CA GLU A 167 -13.44 -12.80 6.26
C GLU A 167 -12.95 -13.15 7.67
N GLY A 168 -12.17 -12.27 8.28
CA GLY A 168 -11.49 -12.52 9.56
C GLY A 168 -10.26 -13.43 9.46
N ARG A 169 -10.07 -14.18 8.37
CA ARG A 169 -8.89 -15.01 8.13
C ARG A 169 -7.83 -14.27 7.28
N ALA A 170 -8.25 -13.61 6.21
CA ALA A 170 -7.39 -12.86 5.29
C ALA A 170 -7.19 -11.40 5.71
N ARG A 171 -7.92 -10.89 6.69
CA ARG A 171 -7.76 -9.55 7.27
C ARG A 171 -8.10 -9.55 8.76
N THR A 172 -7.62 -8.53 9.47
CA THR A 172 -7.79 -8.43 10.93
C THR A 172 -9.21 -8.01 11.31
N ASN A 173 -9.78 -7.04 10.60
CA ASN A 173 -11.11 -6.52 10.86
C ASN A 173 -12.08 -6.99 9.78
N HIS A 174 -13.33 -7.25 10.15
CA HIS A 174 -14.38 -7.50 9.17
C HIS A 174 -14.57 -6.29 8.26
N PHE A 175 -14.98 -6.56 7.02
CA PHE A 175 -15.21 -5.50 6.06
C PHE A 175 -16.28 -4.53 6.56
N ALA A 176 -15.89 -3.25 6.62
CA ALA A 176 -16.81 -2.14 6.82
C ALA A 176 -16.28 -0.95 6.01
N CYS A 177 -17.10 -0.46 5.08
CA CYS A 177 -16.74 0.72 4.31
C CYS A 177 -17.04 1.98 5.10
N HIS A 178 -16.02 2.75 5.45
CA HIS A 178 -16.12 4.01 6.16
C HIS A 178 -16.10 5.24 5.24
N ALA A 179 -16.03 5.04 3.92
CA ALA A 179 -16.04 6.13 2.94
C ALA A 179 -17.33 6.95 3.05
N GLY A 180 -17.19 8.26 3.15
CA GLY A 180 -18.32 9.19 3.34
C GLY A 180 -18.92 9.25 4.75
N LEU A 181 -18.46 8.38 5.68
CA LEU A 181 -18.88 8.41 7.09
C LEU A 181 -17.82 9.04 7.99
N THR A 182 -16.62 8.42 8.03
CA THR A 182 -15.52 8.87 8.88
C THR A 182 -14.22 9.08 8.09
N VAL A 183 -14.21 8.70 6.82
CA VAL A 183 -13.06 8.81 5.92
C VAL A 183 -13.47 9.50 4.63
N ALA A 184 -12.70 10.50 4.24
CA ALA A 184 -12.77 11.13 2.92
C ALA A 184 -11.39 11.04 2.24
N SER A 185 -11.38 11.07 0.92
CA SER A 185 -10.16 11.10 0.11
C SER A 185 -10.12 12.36 -0.71
N ILE A 186 -8.95 13.00 -0.76
CA ILE A 186 -8.68 14.11 -1.67
C ILE A 186 -7.79 13.56 -2.78
N LEU A 187 -8.25 13.64 -4.01
CA LEU A 187 -7.50 13.18 -5.16
C LEU A 187 -6.35 14.15 -5.49
N SER A 188 -5.44 13.70 -6.36
CA SER A 188 -4.26 14.52 -6.76
C SER A 188 -4.61 15.81 -7.47
N ASN A 189 -5.79 15.89 -8.08
CA ASN A 189 -6.35 17.10 -8.73
C ASN A 189 -7.12 18.00 -7.76
N GLY A 190 -7.34 17.57 -6.51
CA GLY A 190 -8.01 18.35 -5.47
C GLY A 190 -9.49 18.04 -5.28
N ASP A 191 -10.05 17.10 -6.06
CA ASP A 191 -11.46 16.63 -5.92
C ASP A 191 -11.65 15.74 -4.69
#